data_b9043392b13a7d40f9e2415f10fd4c52
#
_entry.id   b9043392b13a7d40f9e2415f10fd4c52
#
_cell.length_a   1.000
_cell.length_b   1.000
_cell.length_c   1.000
_cell.angle_alpha   90.00
_cell.angle_beta   90.00
_cell.angle_gamma   90.00
#
_symmetry.space_group_name_H-M   'P 1'
#
loop_
_entity.id
_entity.type
_entity.pdbx_description
1 polymer ?
#
loop_
_entity_poly.entity_id
_entity_poly.type
_entity_poly.pdbx_seq_one_letter_code
_entity_poly.pdbx_strand_id
1 'polypeptide(L)'
;MAAVALGAAGCSGGDGDPAGAVSSAASAVKSAGEAVSSAASEAAKAAESAAAVAKDKLADVKDGVDAKDQVSLGTVATDADGYTTVPVSVRNTDDATKSFAVQVEFKDESGNLVDTVVVTVSDVAGKGAGQGTARSTHKLSGTVSAQTAKALRY
;
A
#
# COMPACT_ATOMS: atom_id res chain seq x y z
N MET A 1 10.24 39.39 18.14
CA MET A 1 9.43 39.41 19.36
C MET A 1 7.98 39.45 18.95
N ALA A 2 7.27 38.33 19.03
CA ALA A 2 5.84 38.26 18.85
C ALA A 2 5.26 37.47 20.02
N ALA A 3 4.48 38.15 20.84
CA ALA A 3 3.85 37.59 22.02
C ALA A 3 2.54 36.89 21.64
N VAL A 4 2.40 35.65 22.05
CA VAL A 4 1.15 34.89 21.95
C VAL A 4 0.38 35.09 23.24
N ALA A 5 -0.80 35.74 23.16
CA ALA A 5 -1.71 35.92 24.28
C ALA A 5 -2.54 34.67 24.49
N LEU A 6 -2.41 34.01 25.65
CA LEU A 6 -3.33 33.00 26.13
C LEU A 6 -4.61 33.69 26.65
N GLY A 7 -5.70 33.49 25.97
CA GLY A 7 -7.03 33.86 26.46
C GLY A 7 -7.55 32.80 27.43
N ALA A 8 -7.56 33.11 28.72
CA ALA A 8 -8.31 32.31 29.70
C ALA A 8 -9.78 32.75 29.66
N ALA A 9 -10.67 31.92 29.18
CA ALA A 9 -12.10 32.12 29.31
C ALA A 9 -12.59 31.45 30.62
N GLY A 10 -13.23 32.28 31.45
CA GLY A 10 -13.61 32.00 32.81
C GLY A 10 -14.65 30.92 32.97
N CYS A 11 -14.53 30.18 34.06
CA CYS A 11 -15.55 29.34 34.62
C CYS A 11 -16.70 30.20 35.15
N SER A 12 -17.87 30.00 34.61
CA SER A 12 -19.12 30.38 35.28
C SER A 12 -19.74 29.10 35.83
N GLY A 13 -19.99 29.09 37.12
CA GLY A 13 -20.54 27.93 37.83
C GLY A 13 -21.93 27.56 37.38
N GLY A 14 -22.18 26.30 37.31
CA GLY A 14 -23.45 25.65 37.16
C GLY A 14 -23.34 24.25 37.72
N ASP A 15 -24.15 23.97 38.74
CA ASP A 15 -24.36 22.63 39.28
C ASP A 15 -24.77 21.69 38.14
N GLY A 16 -23.88 20.89 37.64
CA GLY A 16 -24.10 19.93 36.58
C GLY A 16 -23.62 18.57 36.97
N ASP A 17 -24.55 17.68 37.08
CA ASP A 17 -24.48 16.27 37.38
C ASP A 17 -23.26 15.57 36.74
N PRO A 18 -22.40 14.86 37.44
CA PRO A 18 -21.22 14.16 36.91
C PRO A 18 -21.55 13.07 35.91
N ALA A 19 -22.81 12.65 35.80
CA ALA A 19 -23.24 11.62 34.87
C ALA A 19 -23.22 12.06 33.38
N GLY A 20 -23.39 13.35 33.11
CA GLY A 20 -23.40 13.87 31.73
C GLY A 20 -22.02 13.90 31.04
N ALA A 21 -20.95 14.15 31.81
CA ALA A 21 -19.60 14.22 31.28
C ALA A 21 -19.05 12.87 30.81
N VAL A 22 -19.44 11.79 31.49
CA VAL A 22 -18.99 10.41 31.14
C VAL A 22 -19.66 9.93 29.86
N SER A 23 -20.93 10.34 29.61
CA SER A 23 -21.65 9.97 28.40
C SER A 23 -21.07 10.60 27.12
N SER A 24 -20.62 11.84 27.21
CA SER A 24 -20.00 12.55 26.06
C SER A 24 -18.65 11.94 25.70
N ALA A 25 -17.83 11.57 26.70
CA ALA A 25 -16.55 10.91 26.46
C ALA A 25 -16.73 9.49 25.87
N ALA A 26 -17.71 8.74 26.35
CA ALA A 26 -18.02 7.41 25.83
C ALA A 26 -18.52 7.44 24.38
N SER A 27 -19.34 8.46 24.02
CA SER A 27 -19.81 8.65 22.64
C SER A 27 -18.66 9.04 21.68
N ALA A 28 -17.73 9.90 22.11
CA ALA A 28 -16.57 10.29 21.31
C ALA A 28 -15.63 9.09 21.04
N VAL A 29 -15.39 8.26 22.05
CA VAL A 29 -14.56 7.04 21.90
C VAL A 29 -15.24 6.01 21.00
N LYS A 30 -16.55 5.86 21.09
CA LYS A 30 -17.30 4.94 20.23
C LYS A 30 -17.29 5.38 18.78
N SER A 31 -17.49 6.67 18.50
CA SER A 31 -17.41 7.22 17.14
C SER A 31 -16.02 7.10 16.54
N ALA A 32 -14.95 7.27 17.32
CA ALA A 32 -13.58 7.08 16.85
C ALA A 32 -13.30 5.60 16.54
N GLY A 33 -13.81 4.67 17.33
CA GLY A 33 -13.67 3.23 17.10
C GLY A 33 -14.39 2.76 15.83
N GLU A 34 -15.58 3.28 15.56
CA GLU A 34 -16.34 2.97 14.35
C GLU A 34 -15.67 3.53 13.08
N ALA A 35 -15.10 4.73 13.13
CA ALA A 35 -14.37 5.33 12.02
C ALA A 35 -13.11 4.53 11.67
N VAL A 36 -12.35 4.05 12.66
CA VAL A 36 -11.16 3.23 12.46
C VAL A 36 -11.52 1.88 11.87
N SER A 37 -12.57 1.22 12.36
CA SER A 37 -13.01 -0.08 11.80
C SER A 37 -13.55 0.04 10.38
N SER A 38 -14.22 1.13 10.02
CA SER A 38 -14.69 1.40 8.66
C SER A 38 -13.52 1.61 7.69
N ALA A 39 -12.52 2.40 8.07
CA ALA A 39 -11.33 2.62 7.27
C ALA A 39 -10.53 1.34 7.04
N ALA A 40 -10.37 0.49 8.06
CA ALA A 40 -9.71 -0.79 7.93
C ALA A 40 -10.47 -1.76 7.00
N SER A 41 -11.80 -1.75 7.05
CA SER A 41 -12.65 -2.57 6.17
C SER A 41 -12.57 -2.12 4.71
N GLU A 42 -12.50 -0.81 4.45
CA GLU A 42 -12.34 -0.27 3.10
C GLU A 42 -10.96 -0.57 2.51
N ALA A 43 -9.91 -0.45 3.32
CA ALA A 43 -8.55 -0.81 2.91
C ALA A 43 -8.44 -2.31 2.57
N ALA A 44 -9.03 -3.19 3.35
CA ALA A 44 -9.06 -4.62 3.08
C ALA A 44 -9.78 -4.94 1.76
N LYS A 45 -10.94 -4.32 1.50
CA LYS A 45 -11.67 -4.47 0.23
C LYS A 45 -10.89 -3.95 -0.97
N ALA A 46 -10.21 -2.83 -0.82
CA ALA A 46 -9.35 -2.29 -1.88
C ALA A 46 -8.19 -3.24 -2.20
N ALA A 47 -7.55 -3.83 -1.18
CA ALA A 47 -6.49 -4.82 -1.35
C ALA A 47 -6.99 -6.11 -2.04
N GLU A 48 -8.17 -6.60 -1.68
CA GLU A 48 -8.79 -7.77 -2.33
C GLU A 48 -9.11 -7.49 -3.80
N SER A 49 -9.65 -6.31 -4.11
CA SER A 49 -9.94 -5.90 -5.49
C SER A 49 -8.66 -5.78 -6.31
N ALA A 50 -7.60 -5.19 -5.77
CA ALA A 50 -6.31 -5.09 -6.41
C ALA A 50 -5.68 -6.47 -6.66
N ALA A 51 -5.79 -7.39 -5.70
CA ALA A 51 -5.31 -8.76 -5.83
C ALA A 51 -6.07 -9.54 -6.92
N ALA A 52 -7.37 -9.34 -7.06
CA ALA A 52 -8.17 -9.96 -8.13
C ALA A 52 -7.72 -9.46 -9.51
N VAL A 53 -7.58 -8.15 -9.70
CA VAL A 53 -7.09 -7.55 -10.96
C VAL A 53 -5.67 -8.03 -11.27
N ALA A 54 -4.80 -8.13 -10.28
CA ALA A 54 -3.44 -8.63 -10.46
C ALA A 54 -3.43 -10.09 -10.91
N LYS A 55 -4.31 -10.92 -10.33
CA LYS A 55 -4.46 -12.33 -10.71
C LYS A 55 -4.94 -12.48 -12.14
N ASP A 56 -5.92 -11.68 -12.57
CA ASP A 56 -6.45 -11.71 -13.93
C ASP A 56 -5.38 -11.30 -14.95
N LYS A 57 -4.64 -10.22 -14.68
CA LYS A 57 -3.51 -9.80 -15.53
C LYS A 57 -2.42 -10.86 -15.67
N LEU A 58 -2.16 -11.63 -14.62
CA LEU A 58 -1.20 -12.74 -14.68
C LEU A 58 -1.77 -13.97 -15.39
N ALA A 59 -3.08 -14.19 -15.35
CA ALA A 59 -3.74 -15.26 -16.08
C ALA A 59 -3.73 -15.04 -17.59
N ASP A 60 -3.70 -13.79 -18.05
CA ASP A 60 -3.56 -13.41 -19.46
C ASP A 60 -2.16 -13.73 -20.03
N VAL A 61 -1.16 -13.95 -19.19
CA VAL A 61 0.18 -14.34 -19.60
C VAL A 61 0.18 -15.84 -19.96
N LYS A 62 0.03 -16.12 -21.24
CA LYS A 62 0.14 -17.48 -21.78
C LYS A 62 1.59 -17.90 -21.87
N ASP A 63 1.86 -19.17 -21.59
CA ASP A 63 3.20 -19.77 -21.65
C ASP A 63 4.24 -19.13 -20.72
N GLY A 64 3.77 -18.43 -19.65
CA GLY A 64 4.63 -17.80 -18.66
C GLY A 64 5.36 -18.82 -17.79
N VAL A 65 6.68 -18.71 -17.75
CA VAL A 65 7.54 -19.49 -16.85
C VAL A 65 7.75 -18.72 -15.55
N ASP A 66 7.72 -19.41 -14.42
CA ASP A 66 8.05 -18.77 -13.13
C ASP A 66 9.46 -18.18 -13.17
N ALA A 67 9.57 -16.93 -12.80
CA ALA A 67 10.81 -16.16 -12.86
C ALA A 67 11.01 -15.33 -11.59
N LYS A 68 10.44 -15.74 -10.47
CA LYS A 68 10.52 -15.01 -9.21
C LYS A 68 11.98 -14.80 -8.75
N ASP A 69 12.85 -15.78 -8.98
CA ASP A 69 14.26 -15.70 -8.65
C ASP A 69 15.06 -14.69 -9.52
N GLN A 70 14.44 -14.24 -10.63
CA GLN A 70 15.02 -13.29 -11.56
C GLN A 70 14.58 -11.85 -11.28
N VAL A 71 13.80 -11.63 -10.19
CA VAL A 71 13.24 -10.33 -9.80
C VAL A 71 13.85 -9.87 -8.50
N SER A 72 14.22 -8.60 -8.46
CA SER A 72 14.67 -7.91 -7.25
C SER A 72 13.85 -6.63 -7.06
N LEU A 73 13.46 -6.37 -5.82
CA LEU A 73 12.81 -5.11 -5.44
C LEU A 73 13.82 -4.17 -4.79
N GLY A 74 13.74 -2.89 -5.14
CA GLY A 74 14.52 -1.85 -4.49
C GLY A 74 13.84 -1.32 -3.22
N THR A 75 14.30 -0.18 -2.73
CA THR A 75 13.76 0.46 -1.53
C THR A 75 12.37 1.04 -1.81
N VAL A 76 11.45 0.77 -0.89
CA VAL A 76 10.12 1.39 -0.90
C VAL A 76 10.26 2.89 -0.63
N ALA A 77 9.59 3.71 -1.42
CA ALA A 77 9.56 5.16 -1.29
C ALA A 77 8.15 5.69 -1.52
N THR A 78 7.92 6.94 -1.16
CA THR A 78 6.67 7.63 -1.48
C THR A 78 6.95 8.69 -2.55
N ASP A 79 6.15 8.73 -3.60
CA ASP A 79 6.29 9.72 -4.67
C ASP A 79 5.70 11.09 -4.26
N ALA A 80 5.85 12.08 -5.14
CA ALA A 80 5.37 13.45 -4.91
C ALA A 80 3.85 13.54 -4.74
N ASP A 81 3.11 12.59 -5.28
CA ASP A 81 1.66 12.51 -5.19
C ASP A 81 1.18 11.78 -3.93
N GLY A 82 2.09 11.19 -3.16
CA GLY A 82 1.82 10.46 -1.92
C GLY A 82 1.48 8.97 -2.13
N TYR A 83 1.83 8.40 -3.28
CA TYR A 83 1.71 6.96 -3.55
C TYR A 83 3.00 6.24 -3.17
N THR A 84 2.85 5.02 -2.71
CA THR A 84 4.00 4.16 -2.43
C THR A 84 4.54 3.56 -3.71
N THR A 85 5.84 3.67 -3.91
CA THR A 85 6.55 3.16 -5.08
C THR A 85 7.69 2.24 -4.68
N VAL A 86 7.98 1.24 -5.52
CA VAL A 86 9.15 0.40 -5.37
C VAL A 86 9.76 0.08 -6.74
N PRO A 87 11.06 0.29 -6.93
CA PRO A 87 11.76 -0.13 -8.13
C PRO A 87 11.74 -1.65 -8.26
N VAL A 88 11.43 -2.14 -9.45
CA VAL A 88 11.44 -3.57 -9.81
C VAL A 88 12.53 -3.77 -10.83
N SER A 89 13.51 -4.59 -10.53
CA SER A 89 14.56 -5.00 -11.46
C SER A 89 14.37 -6.47 -11.83
N VAL A 90 14.44 -6.78 -13.12
CA VAL A 90 14.36 -8.16 -13.61
C VAL A 90 15.64 -8.52 -14.36
N ARG A 91 16.04 -9.77 -14.27
CA ARG A 91 17.19 -10.29 -15.02
C ARG A 91 16.73 -11.42 -15.94
N ASN A 92 16.86 -11.23 -17.23
CA ASN A 92 16.57 -12.28 -18.19
C ASN A 92 17.75 -13.25 -18.27
N THR A 93 17.53 -14.49 -17.85
CA THR A 93 18.51 -15.57 -17.92
C THR A 93 18.43 -16.39 -19.19
N ASP A 94 17.42 -16.12 -20.05
CA ASP A 94 17.28 -16.71 -21.38
C ASP A 94 18.21 -16.03 -22.39
N ASP A 95 18.46 -16.67 -23.51
CA ASP A 95 19.24 -16.09 -24.63
C ASP A 95 18.35 -15.19 -25.53
N ALA A 96 17.06 -15.42 -25.53
CA ALA A 96 16.08 -14.62 -26.29
C ALA A 96 15.54 -13.44 -25.48
N THR A 97 15.11 -12.40 -26.20
CA THR A 97 14.38 -11.27 -25.61
C THR A 97 13.08 -11.80 -24.98
N LYS A 98 12.80 -11.40 -23.75
CA LYS A 98 11.64 -11.82 -22.97
C LYS A 98 10.96 -10.64 -22.28
N SER A 99 9.69 -10.82 -21.96
CA SER A 99 8.94 -9.89 -21.11
C SER A 99 8.65 -10.52 -19.75
N PHE A 100 8.47 -9.67 -18.75
CA PHE A 100 8.19 -10.09 -17.39
C PHE A 100 6.90 -9.44 -16.89
N ALA A 101 6.03 -10.23 -16.27
CA ALA A 101 4.91 -9.75 -15.48
C ALA A 101 5.17 -10.07 -14.01
N VAL A 102 5.33 -9.02 -13.20
CA VAL A 102 5.72 -9.12 -11.79
C VAL A 102 4.59 -8.63 -10.91
N GLN A 103 4.05 -9.50 -10.08
CA GLN A 103 3.09 -9.14 -9.04
C GLN A 103 3.84 -8.72 -7.79
N VAL A 104 3.60 -7.48 -7.38
CA VAL A 104 4.15 -6.88 -6.16
C VAL A 104 3.04 -6.67 -5.16
N GLU A 105 3.22 -7.18 -3.96
CA GLU A 105 2.34 -6.97 -2.81
C GLU A 105 2.95 -5.95 -1.88
N PHE A 106 2.13 -5.00 -1.44
CA PHE A 106 2.45 -4.06 -0.38
C PHE A 106 1.80 -4.53 0.92
N LYS A 107 2.57 -4.53 2.00
CA LYS A 107 2.13 -4.96 3.33
C LYS A 107 2.43 -3.91 4.38
N ASP A 108 1.54 -3.80 5.37
CA ASP A 108 1.74 -2.94 6.54
C ASP A 108 2.75 -3.56 7.53
N GLU A 109 3.03 -2.84 8.62
CA GLU A 109 3.92 -3.30 9.70
C GLU A 109 3.45 -4.60 10.37
N SER A 110 2.16 -4.89 10.33
CA SER A 110 1.57 -6.10 10.87
C SER A 110 1.62 -7.28 9.88
N GLY A 111 2.10 -7.05 8.65
CA GLY A 111 2.17 -8.05 7.59
C GLY A 111 0.85 -8.24 6.83
N ASN A 112 -0.15 -7.38 7.05
CA ASN A 112 -1.40 -7.45 6.30
C ASN A 112 -1.20 -6.88 4.89
N LEU A 113 -1.85 -7.50 3.91
CA LEU A 113 -1.88 -7.00 2.55
C LEU A 113 -2.68 -5.70 2.49
N VAL A 114 -2.05 -4.62 2.01
CA VAL A 114 -2.69 -3.31 1.85
C VAL A 114 -2.87 -2.92 0.39
N ASP A 115 -2.07 -3.47 -0.53
CA ASP A 115 -2.25 -3.28 -1.97
C ASP A 115 -1.51 -4.35 -2.77
N THR A 116 -1.92 -4.55 -4.03
CA THR A 116 -1.28 -5.46 -4.99
C THR A 116 -1.28 -4.84 -6.38
N VAL A 117 -0.12 -4.85 -7.03
CA VAL A 117 0.02 -4.34 -8.40
C VAL A 117 0.78 -5.33 -9.28
N VAL A 118 0.56 -5.26 -10.59
CA VAL A 118 1.34 -5.98 -11.58
C VAL A 118 2.14 -5.00 -12.41
N VAL A 119 3.44 -5.19 -12.46
CA VAL A 119 4.38 -4.45 -13.29
C VAL A 119 4.77 -5.32 -14.48
N THR A 120 4.64 -4.78 -15.69
CA THR A 120 5.17 -5.43 -16.89
C THR A 120 6.48 -4.76 -17.28
N VAL A 121 7.52 -5.56 -17.45
CA VAL A 121 8.82 -5.14 -17.99
C VAL A 121 9.00 -5.85 -19.31
N SER A 122 8.82 -5.12 -20.41
CA SER A 122 8.84 -5.68 -21.76
C SER A 122 10.23 -5.61 -22.39
N ASP A 123 10.46 -6.46 -23.38
CA ASP A 123 11.61 -6.42 -24.27
C ASP A 123 12.98 -6.47 -23.55
N VAL A 124 13.07 -7.26 -22.50
CA VAL A 124 14.34 -7.48 -21.80
C VAL A 124 15.22 -8.39 -22.64
N ALA A 125 16.32 -7.84 -23.14
CA ALA A 125 17.26 -8.56 -24.00
C ALA A 125 17.75 -9.85 -23.34
N GLY A 126 18.10 -10.85 -24.13
CA GLY A 126 18.70 -12.10 -23.64
C GLY A 126 19.96 -11.82 -22.81
N LYS A 127 20.08 -12.48 -21.67
CA LYS A 127 21.14 -12.26 -20.66
C LYS A 127 21.19 -10.85 -20.09
N GLY A 128 20.25 -9.99 -20.45
CA GLY A 128 20.14 -8.60 -20.01
C GLY A 128 19.31 -8.39 -18.74
N ALA A 129 19.17 -7.15 -18.36
CA ALA A 129 18.33 -6.71 -17.25
C ALA A 129 17.33 -5.64 -17.71
N GLY A 130 16.16 -5.63 -17.09
CA GLY A 130 15.13 -4.63 -17.30
C GLY A 130 14.71 -4.01 -15.97
N GLN A 131 14.08 -2.86 -16.03
CA GLN A 131 13.59 -2.15 -14.86
C GLN A 131 12.16 -1.67 -15.07
N GLY A 132 11.42 -1.64 -13.97
CA GLY A 132 10.08 -1.06 -13.89
C GLY A 132 9.87 -0.44 -12.52
N THR A 133 8.72 0.16 -12.31
CA THR A 133 8.34 0.69 -11.00
C THR A 133 6.95 0.21 -10.66
N ALA A 134 6.82 -0.44 -9.51
CA ALA A 134 5.52 -0.71 -8.92
C ALA A 134 5.06 0.54 -8.18
N ARG A 135 3.85 1.00 -8.47
CA ARG A 135 3.20 2.13 -7.81
C ARG A 135 1.87 1.67 -7.25
N SER A 136 1.63 1.95 -5.98
CA SER A 136 0.37 1.56 -5.33
C SER A 136 -0.84 2.18 -6.03
N THR A 137 -1.98 1.51 -5.96
CA THR A 137 -3.24 1.98 -6.58
C THR A 137 -3.89 3.11 -5.80
N HIS A 138 -3.53 3.25 -4.52
CA HIS A 138 -3.99 4.30 -3.62
C HIS A 138 -2.87 4.71 -2.66
N LYS A 139 -3.08 5.80 -1.92
CA LYS A 139 -2.12 6.28 -0.92
C LYS A 139 -2.12 5.33 0.26
N LEU A 140 -0.96 4.77 0.56
CA LEU A 140 -0.77 3.90 1.71
C LEU A 140 -0.28 4.72 2.90
N SER A 141 -0.71 4.37 4.10
CA SER A 141 -0.35 5.06 5.34
C SER A 141 0.52 4.16 6.21
N GLY A 142 1.40 4.78 7.00
CA GLY A 142 2.33 4.07 7.89
C GLY A 142 3.52 3.47 7.15
N THR A 143 4.26 2.62 7.84
CA THR A 143 5.40 1.90 7.26
C THR A 143 4.90 0.76 6.38
N VAL A 144 5.31 0.76 5.13
CA VAL A 144 4.93 -0.23 4.13
C VAL A 144 6.15 -0.99 3.66
N SER A 145 6.02 -2.30 3.57
CA SER A 145 6.99 -3.19 2.93
C SER A 145 6.46 -3.70 1.59
N ALA A 146 7.35 -4.06 0.67
CA ALA A 146 6.98 -4.63 -0.61
C ALA A 146 7.63 -6.00 -0.79
N GLN A 147 6.90 -6.93 -1.41
CA GLN A 147 7.43 -8.25 -1.76
C GLN A 147 6.95 -8.69 -3.14
N THR A 148 7.75 -9.50 -3.82
CA THR A 148 7.33 -10.18 -5.05
C THR A 148 6.47 -11.38 -4.68
N ALA A 149 5.18 -11.33 -5.03
CA ALA A 149 4.27 -12.46 -4.82
C ALA A 149 4.43 -13.50 -5.94
N LYS A 150 4.43 -13.05 -7.19
CA LYS A 150 4.59 -13.88 -8.38
C LYS A 150 5.34 -13.12 -9.46
N ALA A 151 6.11 -13.83 -10.27
CA ALA A 151 6.70 -13.27 -11.48
C ALA A 151 6.66 -14.32 -12.59
N LEU A 152 6.24 -13.90 -13.76
CA LEU A 152 6.20 -14.72 -14.97
C LEU A 152 7.06 -14.08 -16.05
N ARG A 153 7.85 -14.92 -16.72
CA ARG A 153 8.60 -14.55 -17.92
C ARG A 153 7.91 -15.22 -19.13
N TYR A 154 7.72 -14.50 -20.23
CA TYR A 154 7.07 -14.97 -21.45
C TYR A 154 7.67 -14.38 -22.72
#